data_63d9083012af20c78c681fbf75317b0c
#
_entry.id   63d9083012af20c78c681fbf75317b0c
#
_cell.length_a   1.000
_cell.length_b   1.000
_cell.length_c   1.000
_cell.angle_alpha   90.00
_cell.angle_beta   90.00
_cell.angle_gamma   90.00
#
_symmetry.space_group_name_H-M   'P 1'
#
loop_
_entity.id
_entity.type
_entity.pdbx_description
1 polymer ?
#
loop_
_entity_poly.entity_id
_entity_poly.type
_entity_poly.pdbx_seq_one_letter_code
_entity_poly.pdbx_strand_id
1 'polypeptide(L)'
;LPRHIAVIDIGKTNAKVVLIDSRTRRQMAARSTPNVVRQDGIYPHADVEMLWAFIVESLGALQAEHGVDGISITTHGATAALMAGDTLALPVLDYEHEGPEETSGAYGEVRPDFTESLSPRLPNGLNLGAQIFWQSRVHAEAFGRVTAILTYPQYWAWRLTGVMASEVTSLGCHTDLWAPARGDFSGMVAAQGWREKFPPRQPAASVLGAIRAEVAAATGLPKETPVTCGIHDSNASLLPHLGAQE
;
A
#
# COMPACT_ATOMS: atom_id res chain seq x y z
N LEU A 1 -2.15 -5.72 -25.07
CA LEU A 1 -1.91 -5.89 -23.63
C LEU A 1 -0.42 -6.11 -23.39
N PRO A 2 0.17 -5.51 -22.33
CA PRO A 2 1.55 -5.77 -21.94
C PRO A 2 1.80 -7.27 -21.79
N ARG A 3 2.93 -7.75 -22.29
CA ARG A 3 3.28 -9.17 -22.22
C ARG A 3 4.07 -9.49 -20.96
N HIS A 4 5.12 -8.75 -20.71
CA HIS A 4 6.00 -8.95 -19.56
C HIS A 4 5.65 -7.98 -18.46
N ILE A 5 5.03 -8.48 -17.41
CA ILE A 5 4.58 -7.68 -16.26
C ILE A 5 5.52 -7.92 -15.08
N ALA A 6 6.14 -6.85 -14.59
CA ALA A 6 6.84 -6.89 -13.31
C ALA A 6 5.82 -6.71 -12.17
N VAL A 7 5.72 -7.70 -11.31
CA VAL A 7 4.87 -7.66 -10.11
C VAL A 7 5.77 -7.37 -8.91
N ILE A 8 5.57 -6.22 -8.30
CA ILE A 8 6.19 -5.84 -7.02
C ILE A 8 5.31 -6.40 -5.91
N ASP A 9 5.83 -7.33 -5.14
CA ASP A 9 5.14 -8.02 -4.04
C ASP A 9 5.89 -7.72 -2.72
N ILE A 10 5.29 -6.92 -1.86
CA ILE A 10 5.88 -6.55 -0.57
C ILE A 10 5.08 -7.20 0.56
N GLY A 11 5.57 -8.35 0.99
CA GLY A 11 5.06 -9.03 2.18
C GLY A 11 5.73 -8.54 3.45
N LYS A 12 5.24 -8.99 4.61
CA LYS A 12 5.77 -8.60 5.93
C LYS A 12 7.26 -8.96 6.10
N THR A 13 7.66 -10.14 5.66
CA THR A 13 9.01 -10.69 5.90
C THR A 13 9.93 -10.66 4.68
N ASN A 14 9.36 -10.57 3.48
CA ASN A 14 10.10 -10.55 2.23
C ASN A 14 9.46 -9.60 1.23
N ALA A 15 10.29 -8.94 0.45
CA ALA A 15 9.89 -8.24 -0.76
C ALA A 15 10.39 -8.99 -2.00
N LYS A 16 9.58 -9.00 -3.07
CA LYS A 16 9.91 -9.66 -4.33
C LYS A 16 9.56 -8.76 -5.50
N VAL A 17 10.31 -8.88 -6.58
CA VAL A 17 9.92 -8.39 -7.90
C VAL A 17 9.93 -9.59 -8.84
N VAL A 18 8.76 -9.96 -9.34
CA VAL A 18 8.53 -11.16 -10.15
C VAL A 18 8.15 -10.76 -11.56
N LEU A 19 8.83 -11.24 -12.56
CA LEU A 19 8.46 -11.05 -13.98
C LEU A 19 7.55 -12.18 -14.44
N ILE A 20 6.38 -11.82 -14.97
CA ILE A 20 5.37 -12.77 -15.46
C ILE A 20 5.14 -12.54 -16.94
N ASP A 21 5.13 -13.62 -17.75
CA ASP A 21 4.57 -13.59 -19.09
C ASP A 21 3.03 -13.69 -18.99
N SER A 22 2.33 -12.63 -19.34
CA SER A 22 0.87 -12.51 -19.19
C SER A 22 0.09 -13.47 -20.11
N ARG A 23 0.69 -13.95 -21.21
CA ARG A 23 0.06 -14.89 -22.15
C ARG A 23 0.10 -16.31 -21.61
N THR A 24 1.27 -16.72 -21.10
CA THR A 24 1.45 -18.08 -20.55
C THR A 24 1.09 -18.18 -19.08
N ARG A 25 0.95 -17.03 -18.38
CA ARG A 25 0.75 -16.90 -16.93
C ARG A 25 1.87 -17.57 -16.11
N ARG A 26 3.07 -17.63 -16.67
CA ARG A 26 4.24 -18.24 -16.02
C ARG A 26 5.20 -17.18 -15.53
N GLN A 27 5.77 -17.45 -14.38
CA GLN A 27 6.92 -16.70 -13.89
C GLN A 27 8.13 -16.95 -14.79
N MET A 28 8.77 -15.87 -15.22
CA MET A 28 9.99 -15.89 -16.05
C MET A 28 11.23 -15.71 -15.19
N ALA A 29 11.18 -14.75 -14.24
CA ALA A 29 12.28 -14.43 -13.35
C ALA A 29 11.72 -13.90 -12.02
N ALA A 30 12.53 -13.93 -10.97
CA ALA A 30 12.22 -13.31 -9.69
C ALA A 30 13.48 -12.85 -8.98
N ARG A 31 13.36 -11.74 -8.26
CA ARG A 31 14.35 -11.22 -7.32
C ARG A 31 13.69 -11.04 -5.97
N SER A 32 14.40 -11.29 -4.88
CA SER A 32 13.83 -11.16 -3.53
C SER A 32 14.86 -10.61 -2.54
N THR A 33 14.36 -9.94 -1.52
CA THR A 33 15.14 -9.46 -0.38
C THR A 33 14.34 -9.64 0.91
N PRO A 34 14.97 -9.84 2.06
CA PRO A 34 14.29 -9.73 3.34
C PRO A 34 13.66 -8.34 3.51
N ASN A 35 12.47 -8.30 4.08
CA ASN A 35 11.83 -7.05 4.51
C ASN A 35 11.98 -6.95 6.03
N VAL A 36 12.91 -6.11 6.47
CA VAL A 36 13.29 -5.98 7.88
C VAL A 36 12.72 -4.70 8.45
N VAL A 37 12.06 -4.82 9.59
CA VAL A 37 11.55 -3.67 10.35
C VAL A 37 12.71 -2.96 11.04
N ARG A 38 12.84 -1.66 10.83
CA ARG A 38 13.78 -0.81 11.56
C ARG A 38 13.27 -0.58 12.98
N GLN A 39 14.21 -0.67 13.95
CA GLN A 39 13.91 -0.49 15.36
C GLN A 39 14.37 0.86 15.91
N ASP A 40 14.94 1.69 15.05
CA ASP A 40 15.38 3.06 15.36
C ASP A 40 14.27 4.09 15.10
N GLY A 41 14.48 5.33 15.53
CA GLY A 41 13.52 6.42 15.36
C GLY A 41 12.45 6.48 16.45
N ILE A 42 11.26 6.99 16.11
CA ILE A 42 10.19 7.25 17.08
C ILE A 42 9.32 6.03 17.37
N TYR A 43 9.37 5.02 16.52
CA TYR A 43 8.72 3.71 16.66
C TYR A 43 9.27 2.73 15.61
N PRO A 44 9.03 1.40 15.75
CA PRO A 44 9.34 0.42 14.72
C PRO A 44 8.63 0.73 13.40
N HIS A 45 9.39 0.71 12.29
CA HIS A 45 8.88 1.14 10.99
C HIS A 45 9.50 0.40 9.82
N ALA A 46 8.84 0.43 8.67
CA ALA A 46 9.35 -0.15 7.43
C ALA A 46 10.56 0.65 6.91
N ASP A 47 11.59 -0.05 6.42
CA ASP A 47 12.70 0.56 5.70
C ASP A 47 12.32 0.80 4.24
N VAL A 48 11.52 1.83 4.01
CA VAL A 48 10.99 2.14 2.67
C VAL A 48 12.09 2.55 1.68
N GLU A 49 13.23 3.06 2.14
CA GLU A 49 14.32 3.45 1.25
C GLU A 49 15.14 2.23 0.81
N MET A 50 15.39 1.27 1.68
CA MET A 50 15.99 -0.01 1.32
C MET A 50 15.11 -0.77 0.32
N LEU A 51 13.79 -0.82 0.59
CA LEU A 51 12.84 -1.46 -0.32
C LEU A 51 12.79 -0.76 -1.69
N TRP A 52 12.84 0.57 -1.69
CA TRP A 52 12.88 1.33 -2.94
C TRP A 52 14.13 1.04 -3.76
N ALA A 53 15.30 1.04 -3.14
CA ALA A 53 16.55 0.70 -3.81
C ALA A 53 16.49 -0.71 -4.42
N PHE A 54 15.98 -1.69 -3.67
CA PHE A 54 15.75 -3.05 -4.15
C PHE A 54 14.80 -3.12 -5.35
N ILE A 55 13.69 -2.38 -5.30
CA ILE A 55 12.69 -2.32 -6.40
C ILE A 55 13.35 -1.76 -7.67
N VAL A 56 14.04 -0.62 -7.57
CA VAL A 56 14.68 0.02 -8.72
C VAL A 56 15.76 -0.86 -9.33
N GLU A 57 16.63 -1.45 -8.50
CA GLU A 57 17.66 -2.40 -8.96
C GLU A 57 17.04 -3.61 -9.66
N SER A 58 15.99 -4.18 -9.05
CA SER A 58 15.31 -5.37 -9.60
C SER A 58 14.64 -5.08 -10.94
N LEU A 59 13.93 -3.94 -11.04
CA LEU A 59 13.31 -3.51 -12.29
C LEU A 59 14.35 -3.30 -13.40
N GLY A 60 15.47 -2.65 -13.08
CA GLY A 60 16.56 -2.44 -14.02
C GLY A 60 17.18 -3.74 -14.55
N ALA A 61 17.44 -4.70 -13.67
CA ALA A 61 17.96 -6.02 -14.05
C ALA A 61 16.97 -6.79 -14.94
N LEU A 62 15.67 -6.84 -14.53
CA LEU A 62 14.63 -7.51 -15.30
C LEU A 62 14.40 -6.86 -16.67
N GLN A 63 14.51 -5.52 -16.74
CA GLN A 63 14.45 -4.80 -18.01
C GLN A 63 15.58 -5.18 -18.93
N ALA A 64 16.82 -5.22 -18.43
CA ALA A 64 18.00 -5.55 -19.23
C ALA A 64 17.98 -7.00 -19.73
N GLU A 65 17.47 -7.93 -18.92
CA GLU A 65 17.49 -9.37 -19.24
C GLU A 65 16.31 -9.82 -20.11
N HIS A 66 15.13 -9.24 -19.90
CA HIS A 66 13.87 -9.77 -20.47
C HIS A 66 12.98 -8.72 -21.13
N GLY A 67 13.17 -7.45 -20.82
CA GLY A 67 12.20 -6.38 -21.11
C GLY A 67 10.98 -6.43 -20.18
N VAL A 68 10.47 -5.25 -19.80
CA VAL A 68 9.29 -5.07 -18.94
C VAL A 68 8.33 -4.13 -19.63
N ASP A 69 7.10 -4.59 -19.85
CA ASP A 69 6.05 -3.83 -20.56
C ASP A 69 5.06 -3.13 -19.62
N GLY A 70 5.06 -3.46 -18.33
CA GLY A 70 4.17 -2.87 -17.35
C GLY A 70 4.48 -3.32 -15.91
N ILE A 71 4.01 -2.57 -14.94
CA ILE A 71 4.25 -2.81 -13.52
C ILE A 71 2.92 -2.96 -12.79
N SER A 72 2.81 -3.99 -11.97
CA SER A 72 1.72 -4.21 -11.02
C SER A 72 2.27 -4.30 -9.59
N ILE A 73 1.45 -3.97 -8.60
CA ILE A 73 1.88 -3.88 -7.22
C ILE A 73 0.92 -4.64 -6.33
N THR A 74 1.47 -5.41 -5.41
CA THR A 74 0.71 -6.01 -4.31
C THR A 74 1.51 -5.89 -3.03
N THR A 75 0.85 -5.66 -1.91
CA THR A 75 1.50 -5.60 -0.60
C THR A 75 0.63 -6.19 0.49
N HIS A 76 1.24 -6.51 1.63
CA HIS A 76 0.49 -6.79 2.84
C HIS A 76 -0.43 -5.62 3.22
N GLY A 77 -1.50 -5.91 3.96
CA GLY A 77 -2.45 -4.93 4.48
C GLY A 77 -1.96 -4.21 5.75
N ALA A 78 -2.89 -3.58 6.44
CA ALA A 78 -2.70 -2.91 7.74
C ALA A 78 -1.54 -1.89 7.76
N THR A 79 -1.24 -1.23 6.65
CA THR A 79 -0.11 -0.30 6.53
C THR A 79 -0.47 0.89 5.65
N ALA A 80 -0.09 2.08 6.09
CA ALA A 80 -0.24 3.32 5.32
C ALA A 80 0.99 4.22 5.44
N ALA A 81 1.22 4.98 4.37
CA ALA A 81 2.14 6.10 4.34
C ALA A 81 1.39 7.41 4.59
N LEU A 82 1.79 8.15 5.61
CA LEU A 82 1.26 9.47 5.94
C LEU A 82 2.13 10.54 5.26
N MET A 83 1.60 11.15 4.22
CA MET A 83 2.35 12.05 3.34
C MET A 83 2.22 13.51 3.75
N ALA A 84 3.32 14.25 3.69
CA ALA A 84 3.38 15.72 3.76
C ALA A 84 3.92 16.23 2.42
N GLY A 85 3.02 16.52 1.47
CA GLY A 85 3.43 16.73 0.08
C GLY A 85 4.07 15.46 -0.48
N ASP A 86 5.29 15.58 -0.97
CA ASP A 86 6.06 14.50 -1.60
C ASP A 86 6.98 13.73 -0.62
N THR A 87 6.84 13.95 0.69
CA THR A 87 7.65 13.27 1.71
C THR A 87 6.76 12.60 2.74
N LEU A 88 7.31 11.66 3.50
CA LEU A 88 6.62 11.10 4.66
C LEU A 88 6.58 12.12 5.81
N ALA A 89 5.40 12.36 6.36
CA ALA A 89 5.24 13.15 7.59
C ALA A 89 5.71 12.37 8.83
N LEU A 90 5.55 11.05 8.78
CA LEU A 90 5.89 10.08 9.81
C LEU A 90 6.45 8.82 9.15
N PRO A 91 7.39 8.08 9.79
CA PRO A 91 7.82 6.78 9.29
C PRO A 91 6.62 5.84 9.09
N VAL A 92 6.70 4.92 8.11
CA VAL A 92 5.64 3.93 7.86
C VAL A 92 5.61 2.92 8.99
N LEU A 93 4.60 3.01 9.86
CA LEU A 93 4.48 2.23 11.09
C LEU A 93 4.46 0.72 10.81
N ASP A 94 5.20 -0.04 11.61
CA ASP A 94 5.04 -1.50 11.67
C ASP A 94 3.73 -1.84 12.38
N TYR A 95 2.84 -2.57 11.72
CA TYR A 95 1.53 -2.92 12.27
C TYR A 95 1.58 -3.88 13.47
N GLU A 96 2.73 -4.52 13.72
CA GLU A 96 2.94 -5.34 14.92
C GLU A 96 3.32 -4.51 16.16
N HIS A 97 3.56 -3.19 15.98
CA HIS A 97 3.87 -2.30 17.09
C HIS A 97 2.66 -2.13 18.02
N GLU A 98 2.90 -2.20 19.32
CA GLU A 98 1.84 -2.11 20.35
C GLU A 98 1.39 -0.68 20.64
N GLY A 99 2.07 0.34 20.10
CA GLY A 99 1.73 1.76 20.33
C GLY A 99 0.24 2.11 20.16
N PRO A 100 -0.49 1.61 19.15
CA PRO A 100 -1.91 1.86 19.01
C PRO A 100 -2.77 1.44 20.21
N GLU A 101 -2.31 0.49 21.06
CA GLU A 101 -3.01 0.08 22.27
C GLU A 101 -3.05 1.19 23.34
N GLU A 102 -2.10 2.13 23.33
CA GLU A 102 -2.09 3.28 24.25
C GLU A 102 -3.36 4.13 24.14
N THR A 103 -3.99 4.14 22.97
CA THR A 103 -5.21 4.91 22.69
C THR A 103 -6.44 4.03 22.50
N SER A 104 -6.34 2.73 22.81
CA SER A 104 -7.40 1.74 22.48
C SER A 104 -8.77 2.06 23.10
N GLY A 105 -8.80 2.66 24.31
CA GLY A 105 -10.04 3.12 24.96
C GLY A 105 -10.72 4.23 24.16
N ALA A 106 -9.98 5.33 23.90
CA ALA A 106 -10.49 6.46 23.13
C ALA A 106 -10.80 6.09 21.66
N TYR A 107 -10.00 5.17 21.07
CA TYR A 107 -10.29 4.63 19.75
C TYR A 107 -11.60 3.83 19.74
N GLY A 108 -11.87 3.06 20.80
CA GLY A 108 -13.11 2.29 20.95
C GLY A 108 -14.38 3.16 20.93
N GLU A 109 -14.29 4.41 21.39
CA GLU A 109 -15.42 5.37 21.41
C GLU A 109 -15.76 5.93 20.01
N VAL A 110 -14.79 5.95 19.10
CA VAL A 110 -14.94 6.53 17.75
C VAL A 110 -14.93 5.50 16.63
N ARG A 111 -14.50 4.28 16.94
CA ARG A 111 -14.44 3.18 15.99
C ARG A 111 -15.85 2.86 15.46
N PRO A 112 -16.03 2.61 14.13
CA PRO A 112 -17.33 2.21 13.60
C PRO A 112 -17.75 0.84 14.15
N ASP A 113 -19.06 0.63 14.28
CA ASP A 113 -19.62 -0.67 14.58
C ASP A 113 -19.21 -1.72 13.53
N PHE A 114 -19.14 -2.98 13.97
CA PHE A 114 -18.82 -4.09 13.05
C PHE A 114 -19.79 -4.16 11.87
N THR A 115 -21.07 -3.89 12.07
CA THR A 115 -22.10 -3.88 11.02
C THR A 115 -21.86 -2.81 9.96
N GLU A 116 -21.15 -1.75 10.29
CA GLU A 116 -20.78 -0.70 9.33
C GLU A 116 -19.53 -1.08 8.54
N SER A 117 -18.45 -1.45 9.22
CA SER A 117 -17.13 -1.63 8.60
C SER A 117 -16.83 -3.09 8.21
N LEU A 118 -17.52 -4.05 8.79
CA LEU A 118 -17.23 -5.49 8.76
C LEU A 118 -15.78 -5.83 9.18
N SER A 119 -15.15 -4.90 9.90
CA SER A 119 -13.80 -5.07 10.45
C SER A 119 -13.89 -5.59 11.88
N PRO A 120 -13.37 -6.78 12.21
CA PRO A 120 -13.23 -7.20 13.60
C PRO A 120 -12.22 -6.30 14.32
N ARG A 121 -12.35 -6.19 15.65
CA ARG A 121 -11.30 -5.56 16.46
C ARG A 121 -10.11 -6.52 16.52
N LEU A 122 -8.95 -6.01 16.13
CA LEU A 122 -7.68 -6.74 16.13
C LEU A 122 -6.69 -6.04 17.06
N PRO A 123 -5.71 -6.75 17.60
CA PRO A 123 -4.70 -6.18 18.49
C PRO A 123 -3.69 -5.31 17.73
N ASN A 124 -2.91 -4.55 18.48
CA ASN A 124 -1.81 -3.73 18.00
C ASN A 124 -2.25 -2.76 16.89
N GLY A 125 -1.48 -2.69 15.83
CA GLY A 125 -1.76 -1.88 14.64
C GLY A 125 -2.53 -2.61 13.54
N LEU A 126 -3.08 -3.79 13.77
CA LEU A 126 -3.75 -4.58 12.70
C LEU A 126 -5.02 -3.94 12.15
N ASN A 127 -5.71 -3.08 12.91
CA ASN A 127 -6.69 -2.16 12.34
C ASN A 127 -5.98 -0.86 11.93
N LEU A 128 -5.87 -0.59 10.64
CA LEU A 128 -5.18 0.61 10.14
C LEU A 128 -5.76 1.92 10.70
N GLY A 129 -7.07 1.98 10.92
CA GLY A 129 -7.72 3.12 11.58
C GLY A 129 -7.18 3.38 12.98
N ALA A 130 -6.86 2.33 13.74
CA ALA A 130 -6.24 2.47 15.07
C ALA A 130 -4.82 3.04 15.00
N GLN A 131 -4.02 2.63 13.99
CA GLN A 131 -2.69 3.23 13.76
C GLN A 131 -2.79 4.73 13.48
N ILE A 132 -3.64 5.11 12.54
CA ILE A 132 -3.82 6.52 12.13
C ILE A 132 -4.35 7.33 13.32
N PHE A 133 -5.26 6.76 14.11
CA PHE A 133 -5.78 7.41 15.31
C PHE A 133 -4.69 7.64 16.34
N TRP A 134 -3.92 6.62 16.67
CA TRP A 134 -2.79 6.73 17.60
C TRP A 134 -1.76 7.75 17.12
N GLN A 135 -1.31 7.67 15.85
CA GLN A 135 -0.38 8.62 15.28
C GLN A 135 -0.92 10.07 15.32
N SER A 136 -2.24 10.24 15.11
CA SER A 136 -2.88 11.57 15.16
C SER A 136 -2.92 12.17 16.56
N ARG A 137 -2.85 11.36 17.61
CA ARG A 137 -2.89 11.79 19.02
C ARG A 137 -1.49 11.92 19.62
N VAL A 138 -0.67 10.88 19.47
CA VAL A 138 0.66 10.81 20.08
C VAL A 138 1.69 11.63 19.31
N HIS A 139 1.55 11.70 17.99
CA HIS A 139 2.44 12.48 17.11
C HIS A 139 1.68 13.62 16.43
N ALA A 140 0.86 14.35 17.18
CA ALA A 140 -0.09 15.34 16.67
C ALA A 140 0.58 16.44 15.81
N GLU A 141 1.76 16.92 16.18
CA GLU A 141 2.49 17.94 15.41
C GLU A 141 2.88 17.41 14.03
N ALA A 142 3.47 16.22 13.96
CA ALA A 142 3.85 15.60 12.70
C ALA A 142 2.61 15.24 11.86
N PHE A 143 1.56 14.69 12.51
CA PHE A 143 0.30 14.37 11.86
C PHE A 143 -0.41 15.62 11.31
N GLY A 144 -0.26 16.77 11.95
CA GLY A 144 -0.80 18.06 11.47
C GLY A 144 -0.28 18.45 10.09
N ARG A 145 0.89 17.94 9.68
CA ARG A 145 1.47 18.15 8.34
C ARG A 145 0.96 17.17 7.29
N VAL A 146 0.20 16.14 7.68
CA VAL A 146 -0.29 15.11 6.74
C VAL A 146 -1.29 15.72 5.76
N THR A 147 -0.95 15.68 4.50
CA THR A 147 -1.78 16.13 3.37
C THR A 147 -2.46 14.96 2.65
N ALA A 148 -1.87 13.75 2.67
CA ALA A 148 -2.47 12.56 2.09
C ALA A 148 -2.15 11.31 2.91
N ILE A 149 -3.09 10.33 2.87
CA ILE A 149 -2.96 8.99 3.47
C ILE A 149 -3.02 8.00 2.32
N LEU A 150 -1.92 7.28 2.09
CA LEU A 150 -1.81 6.27 1.05
C LEU A 150 -1.73 4.90 1.70
N THR A 151 -2.61 3.98 1.34
CA THR A 151 -2.44 2.57 1.68
C THR A 151 -1.20 2.01 0.97
N TYR A 152 -0.63 0.92 1.47
CA TYR A 152 0.75 0.56 1.14
C TYR A 152 1.00 0.25 -0.35
N PRO A 153 0.12 -0.46 -1.09
CA PRO A 153 0.30 -0.61 -2.53
C PRO A 153 0.29 0.74 -3.26
N GLN A 154 -0.58 1.68 -2.83
CA GLN A 154 -0.74 2.97 -3.46
C GLN A 154 0.43 3.93 -3.16
N TYR A 155 1.13 3.75 -2.03
CA TYR A 155 2.37 4.43 -1.74
C TYR A 155 3.46 4.08 -2.78
N TRP A 156 3.63 2.79 -3.10
CA TRP A 156 4.60 2.35 -4.09
C TRP A 156 4.20 2.75 -5.52
N ALA A 157 2.91 2.70 -5.84
CA ALA A 157 2.39 3.21 -7.11
C ALA A 157 2.68 4.72 -7.27
N TRP A 158 2.49 5.50 -6.21
CA TRP A 158 2.84 6.90 -6.19
C TRP A 158 4.36 7.12 -6.36
N ARG A 159 5.20 6.37 -5.69
CA ARG A 159 6.67 6.47 -5.87
C ARG A 159 7.08 6.26 -7.32
N LEU A 160 6.44 5.33 -8.00
CA LEU A 160 6.72 5.03 -9.40
C LEU A 160 6.15 6.07 -10.36
N THR A 161 4.96 6.63 -10.11
CA THR A 161 4.20 7.44 -11.09
C THR A 161 4.07 8.92 -10.71
N GLY A 162 4.10 9.26 -9.44
CA GLY A 162 3.72 10.57 -8.92
C GLY A 162 2.21 10.75 -8.72
N VAL A 163 1.39 9.76 -9.06
CA VAL A 163 -0.07 9.85 -8.93
C VAL A 163 -0.53 9.20 -7.63
N MET A 164 -1.22 9.98 -6.79
CA MET A 164 -1.82 9.49 -5.56
C MET A 164 -3.22 8.94 -5.82
N ALA A 165 -3.53 7.76 -5.27
CA ALA A 165 -4.83 7.13 -5.35
C ALA A 165 -5.17 6.39 -4.07
N SER A 166 -6.45 6.06 -3.88
CA SER A 166 -6.95 5.09 -2.89
C SER A 166 -7.53 3.88 -3.61
N GLU A 167 -7.52 2.72 -2.95
CA GLU A 167 -8.02 1.48 -3.54
C GLU A 167 -8.77 0.65 -2.50
N VAL A 168 -9.90 0.07 -2.92
CA VAL A 168 -10.90 -0.51 -2.00
C VAL A 168 -10.44 -1.78 -1.31
N THR A 169 -9.59 -2.62 -1.93
CA THR A 169 -9.15 -3.88 -1.31
C THR A 169 -8.25 -3.61 -0.11
N SER A 170 -7.43 -2.56 -0.19
CA SER A 170 -6.59 -2.12 0.91
C SER A 170 -7.40 -1.38 1.98
N LEU A 171 -8.36 -0.53 1.60
CA LEU A 171 -9.23 0.18 2.53
C LEU A 171 -10.19 -0.76 3.26
N GLY A 172 -10.66 -1.82 2.61
CA GLY A 172 -11.65 -2.76 3.14
C GLY A 172 -11.07 -3.91 3.98
N CYS A 173 -9.73 -4.07 4.03
CA CYS A 173 -9.12 -5.16 4.77
C CYS A 173 -8.99 -4.82 6.25
N HIS A 174 -10.02 -5.11 7.05
CA HIS A 174 -10.12 -4.89 8.50
C HIS A 174 -9.53 -3.56 9.01
N THR A 175 -9.75 -2.48 8.27
CA THR A 175 -9.14 -1.17 8.57
C THR A 175 -9.97 -0.27 9.48
N ASP A 176 -11.28 -0.54 9.63
CA ASP A 176 -12.28 0.38 10.19
C ASP A 176 -12.51 1.65 9.35
N LEU A 177 -11.80 1.83 8.24
CA LEU A 177 -11.88 3.02 7.39
C LEU A 177 -12.97 2.95 6.31
N TRP A 178 -13.44 1.75 5.98
CA TRP A 178 -14.34 1.50 4.86
C TRP A 178 -15.67 0.91 5.31
N ALA A 179 -16.76 1.32 4.68
CA ALA A 179 -18.11 0.79 4.87
C ALA A 179 -18.57 0.07 3.59
N PRO A 180 -18.38 -1.26 3.48
CA PRO A 180 -18.62 -2.01 2.23
C PRO A 180 -20.04 -1.89 1.71
N ALA A 181 -21.04 -1.91 2.59
CA ALA A 181 -22.45 -1.81 2.20
C ALA A 181 -22.81 -0.45 1.56
N ARG A 182 -22.09 0.61 1.92
CA ARG A 182 -22.27 1.95 1.33
C ARG A 182 -21.33 2.18 0.13
N GLY A 183 -20.29 1.37 -0.01
CA GLY A 183 -19.24 1.61 -1.02
C GLY A 183 -18.50 2.94 -0.78
N ASP A 184 -18.34 3.35 0.49
CA ASP A 184 -17.71 4.61 0.88
C ASP A 184 -16.94 4.46 2.21
N PHE A 185 -16.23 5.51 2.61
CA PHE A 185 -15.54 5.54 3.91
C PHE A 185 -16.51 5.40 5.08
N SER A 186 -16.04 4.83 6.18
CA SER A 186 -16.81 4.74 7.43
C SER A 186 -17.09 6.12 8.02
N GLY A 187 -18.09 6.22 8.88
CA GLY A 187 -18.44 7.45 9.59
C GLY A 187 -17.28 8.00 10.43
N MET A 188 -16.41 7.13 10.94
CA MET A 188 -15.22 7.51 11.68
C MET A 188 -14.29 8.42 10.85
N VAL A 189 -14.09 8.11 9.57
CA VAL A 189 -13.18 8.89 8.70
C VAL A 189 -13.63 10.34 8.58
N ALA A 190 -14.94 10.57 8.45
CA ALA A 190 -15.51 11.92 8.43
C ALA A 190 -15.42 12.60 9.80
N ALA A 191 -15.78 11.88 10.88
CA ALA A 191 -15.74 12.40 12.25
C ALA A 191 -14.32 12.80 12.70
N GLN A 192 -13.29 12.12 12.23
CA GLN A 192 -11.89 12.45 12.49
C GLN A 192 -11.31 13.52 11.53
N GLY A 193 -12.08 13.98 10.54
CA GLY A 193 -11.61 14.96 9.56
C GLY A 193 -10.56 14.41 8.59
N TRP A 194 -10.55 13.08 8.34
CA TRP A 194 -9.55 12.46 7.47
C TRP A 194 -10.00 12.32 6.02
N ARG A 195 -11.27 12.56 5.72
CA ARG A 195 -11.85 12.32 4.38
C ARG A 195 -11.04 12.95 3.25
N GLU A 196 -10.68 14.21 3.42
CA GLU A 196 -9.93 14.98 2.42
C GLU A 196 -8.47 14.58 2.29
N LYS A 197 -7.96 13.76 3.22
CA LYS A 197 -6.61 13.23 3.16
C LYS A 197 -6.52 11.94 2.34
N PHE A 198 -7.63 11.29 2.01
CA PHE A 198 -7.64 10.14 1.12
C PHE A 198 -7.81 10.59 -0.33
N PRO A 199 -6.83 10.29 -1.22
CA PRO A 199 -6.93 10.60 -2.64
C PRO A 199 -8.12 9.90 -3.31
N PRO A 200 -8.49 10.32 -4.55
CA PRO A 200 -9.56 9.69 -5.31
C PRO A 200 -9.36 8.18 -5.45
N ARG A 201 -10.47 7.43 -5.36
CA ARG A 201 -10.46 5.98 -5.52
C ARG A 201 -10.26 5.58 -6.97
N GLN A 202 -9.44 4.55 -7.16
CA GLN A 202 -9.20 3.89 -8.44
C GLN A 202 -9.34 2.37 -8.28
N PRO A 203 -9.83 1.65 -9.29
CA PRO A 203 -9.79 0.19 -9.31
C PRO A 203 -8.35 -0.33 -9.26
N ALA A 204 -8.11 -1.45 -8.60
CA ALA A 204 -6.77 -2.05 -8.43
C ALA A 204 -6.00 -2.24 -9.75
N ALA A 205 -6.71 -2.67 -10.81
CA ALA A 205 -6.14 -2.92 -12.14
C ALA A 205 -6.06 -1.67 -13.04
N SER A 206 -6.57 -0.50 -12.60
CA SER A 206 -6.48 0.73 -13.38
C SER A 206 -5.03 1.17 -13.52
N VAL A 207 -4.64 1.59 -14.72
CA VAL A 207 -3.37 2.26 -14.94
C VAL A 207 -3.46 3.66 -14.34
N LEU A 208 -2.62 3.96 -13.34
CA LEU A 208 -2.52 5.30 -12.74
C LEU A 208 -1.74 6.27 -13.63
N GLY A 209 -0.75 5.77 -14.35
CA GLY A 209 0.11 6.56 -15.20
C GLY A 209 1.32 5.78 -15.67
N ALA A 210 2.20 6.46 -16.39
CA ALA A 210 3.52 5.97 -16.72
C ALA A 210 4.51 6.22 -15.57
N ILE A 211 5.64 5.54 -15.57
CA ILE A 211 6.70 5.77 -14.59
C ILE A 211 7.28 7.18 -14.71
N ARG A 212 7.75 7.72 -13.59
CA ARG A 212 8.47 9.00 -13.53
C ARG A 212 9.77 8.96 -14.35
N ALA A 213 10.18 10.11 -14.88
CA ALA A 213 11.40 10.22 -15.70
C ALA A 213 12.66 9.74 -14.96
N GLU A 214 12.78 10.03 -13.66
CA GLU A 214 13.88 9.58 -12.83
C GLU A 214 13.89 8.06 -12.63
N VAL A 215 12.72 7.42 -12.54
CA VAL A 215 12.60 5.95 -12.48
C VAL A 215 13.02 5.34 -13.80
N ALA A 216 12.55 5.88 -14.92
CA ALA A 216 12.96 5.43 -16.25
C ALA A 216 14.47 5.53 -16.46
N ALA A 217 15.08 6.63 -16.03
CA ALA A 217 16.53 6.83 -16.12
C ALA A 217 17.31 5.84 -15.25
N ALA A 218 16.81 5.53 -14.04
CA ALA A 218 17.49 4.62 -13.11
C ALA A 218 17.37 3.14 -13.50
N THR A 219 16.26 2.77 -14.17
CA THR A 219 15.95 1.35 -14.48
C THR A 219 16.17 0.98 -15.94
N GLY A 220 16.28 1.96 -16.84
CA GLY A 220 16.29 1.73 -18.28
C GLY A 220 14.93 1.31 -18.87
N LEU A 221 13.86 1.36 -18.09
CA LEU A 221 12.49 1.13 -18.56
C LEU A 221 12.05 2.21 -19.54
N PRO A 222 11.21 1.90 -20.55
CA PRO A 222 10.56 2.91 -21.38
C PRO A 222 9.77 3.90 -20.51
N LYS A 223 9.83 5.19 -20.82
CA LYS A 223 9.14 6.25 -20.06
C LYS A 223 7.62 6.05 -20.01
N GLU A 224 7.07 5.38 -21.01
CA GLU A 224 5.64 5.08 -21.15
C GLU A 224 5.21 3.82 -20.40
N THR A 225 6.13 3.14 -19.67
CA THR A 225 5.81 1.91 -18.93
C THR A 225 4.67 2.17 -17.95
N PRO A 226 3.51 1.52 -18.13
CA PRO A 226 2.33 1.75 -17.30
C PRO A 226 2.48 1.09 -15.94
N VAL A 227 1.93 1.74 -14.92
CA VAL A 227 1.86 1.22 -13.55
C VAL A 227 0.40 1.15 -13.12
N THR A 228 -0.04 0.00 -12.58
CA THR A 228 -1.39 -0.14 -12.04
C THR A 228 -1.51 0.45 -10.64
N CYS A 229 -2.74 0.70 -10.20
CA CYS A 229 -3.05 1.23 -8.86
C CYS A 229 -2.52 0.33 -7.73
N GLY A 230 -2.49 -0.98 -7.97
CA GLY A 230 -2.08 -1.95 -6.96
C GLY A 230 -3.24 -2.49 -6.12
N ILE A 231 -2.99 -3.62 -5.47
CA ILE A 231 -3.99 -4.42 -4.77
C ILE A 231 -3.41 -4.98 -3.46
N HIS A 232 -4.25 -5.18 -2.45
CA HIS A 232 -3.89 -5.91 -1.24
C HIS A 232 -3.61 -7.40 -1.56
N ASP A 233 -2.56 -7.99 -0.97
CA ASP A 233 -2.06 -9.34 -1.31
C ASP A 233 -3.09 -10.45 -1.11
N SER A 234 -3.83 -10.43 0.00
CA SER A 234 -4.87 -11.43 0.27
C SER A 234 -6.00 -11.36 -0.77
N ASN A 235 -6.35 -10.15 -1.24
CA ASN A 235 -7.32 -9.99 -2.31
C ASN A 235 -6.76 -10.44 -3.66
N ALA A 236 -5.47 -10.18 -3.93
CA ALA A 236 -4.81 -10.69 -5.14
C ALA A 236 -4.80 -12.22 -5.17
N SER A 237 -4.50 -12.88 -4.05
CA SER A 237 -4.51 -14.35 -3.95
C SER A 237 -5.91 -14.96 -4.06
N LEU A 238 -6.98 -14.19 -3.76
CA LEU A 238 -8.36 -14.62 -3.92
C LEU A 238 -8.85 -14.57 -5.38
N LEU A 239 -8.29 -13.66 -6.20
CA LEU A 239 -8.76 -13.44 -7.59
C LEU A 239 -8.90 -14.71 -8.43
N PRO A 240 -7.95 -15.68 -8.42
CA PRO A 240 -8.08 -16.92 -9.20
C PRO A 240 -9.28 -17.78 -8.79
N HIS A 241 -9.81 -17.60 -7.59
CA HIS A 241 -10.89 -18.39 -7.04
C HIS A 241 -12.27 -17.74 -7.21
N LEU A 242 -12.35 -16.47 -7.60
CA LEU A 242 -13.63 -15.77 -7.79
C LEU A 242 -14.41 -16.24 -9.02
N GLY A 243 -13.77 -16.91 -9.97
CA GLY A 243 -14.41 -17.49 -11.16
C GLY A 243 -14.68 -18.99 -11.08
N ALA A 244 -14.30 -19.65 -10.00
CA ALA A 244 -14.47 -21.09 -9.82
C ALA A 244 -15.84 -21.41 -9.15
N GLN A 245 -16.93 -20.86 -9.72
CA GLN A 245 -18.27 -21.37 -9.42
C GLN A 245 -18.67 -22.30 -10.57
N GLU A 246 -18.31 -23.58 -10.39
CA GLU A 246 -19.08 -24.75 -10.90
C GLU A 246 -18.71 -25.96 -10.05
#